data_b533b6cd57e678892b5d90dce76a9394
#
_entry.id   b533b6cd57e678892b5d90dce76a9394
#
_cell.length_a   1.000
_cell.length_b   1.000
_cell.length_c   1.000
_cell.angle_alpha   90.00
_cell.angle_beta   90.00
_cell.angle_gamma   90.00
#
_symmetry.space_group_name_H-M   'P 1'
#
loop_
_entity.id
_entity.type
_entity.pdbx_description
1 polymer ?
#
loop_
_entity_poly.entity_id
_entity_poly.type
_entity_poly.pdbx_seq_one_letter_code
_entity_poly.pdbx_strand_id
1 'polypeptide(L)'
;MKRKWIGMVLYRKGKISAIFGLMMIATNQGYREFGDYLRQVFPHYKVQKITLNAGFTCPNRDGLKGWGGCTYCNNQTFSPAFAMKDRSVSEQLRDGIAFFARKYPHMKYLAYFQAYTNTYGEQAEIIRKYEEALNYYDVVGIIIGTRPDCMPDSLLSYLKDLSERVFVLVEYGVESTLDATLRRVNRGHLWSDSMAAIERTAKTGLPIGVHLILGLPGESREDILRHADKISALPVTTLKLHQLQIIRGTAMAKEYAESPSDFHFYSEEEYIDLCLDFIERLRPDIVLERFVSQSPAELLLMPKWGLKNHEFTHLIRRRIQERDIRQGRHWKG
;
A
#
# COMPACT_ATOMS: atom_id res chain seq x y z
N MET A 1 -1.55 1.48 42.59
CA MET A 1 -2.96 1.49 42.16
C MET A 1 -3.11 0.74 40.83
N LYS A 2 -3.68 -0.46 40.87
CA LYS A 2 -3.87 -1.32 39.70
C LYS A 2 -5.06 -0.80 38.88
N ARG A 3 -4.81 -0.14 37.73
CA ARG A 3 -5.89 0.16 36.77
C ARG A 3 -6.18 -1.10 35.95
N LYS A 4 -7.39 -1.60 36.14
CA LYS A 4 -7.97 -2.75 35.44
C LYS A 4 -7.98 -2.49 33.92
N TRP A 5 -7.40 -3.41 33.19
CA TRP A 5 -7.58 -3.58 31.76
C TRP A 5 -9.03 -4.03 31.50
N ILE A 6 -9.91 -3.11 31.10
CA ILE A 6 -11.24 -3.43 30.62
C ILE A 6 -11.27 -2.97 29.17
N GLY A 7 -11.22 -3.92 28.25
CA GLY A 7 -11.40 -3.68 26.83
C GLY A 7 -10.50 -4.45 25.87
N MET A 8 -9.99 -5.59 26.32
CA MET A 8 -9.35 -6.53 25.40
C MET A 8 -10.43 -7.25 24.61
N VAL A 9 -10.78 -6.73 23.42
CA VAL A 9 -11.57 -7.49 22.47
C VAL A 9 -10.67 -8.63 21.99
N LEU A 10 -10.97 -9.82 22.46
CA LEU A 10 -10.31 -11.06 22.04
C LEU A 10 -10.49 -11.25 20.53
N TYR A 11 -9.43 -10.98 19.78
CA TYR A 11 -9.28 -11.45 18.42
C TYR A 11 -9.19 -12.98 18.49
N ARG A 12 -10.33 -13.66 18.34
CA ARG A 12 -10.38 -15.11 18.40
C ARG A 12 -9.70 -15.71 17.17
N LYS A 13 -8.53 -16.34 17.39
CA LYS A 13 -7.96 -17.32 16.46
C LYS A 13 -9.03 -18.33 16.05
N GLY A 14 -9.14 -18.61 14.79
CA GLY A 14 -9.80 -19.82 14.31
C GLY A 14 -10.72 -19.68 13.10
N LYS A 15 -10.94 -18.49 12.56
CA LYS A 15 -11.86 -18.35 11.42
C LYS A 15 -11.34 -17.59 10.18
N ILE A 16 -10.15 -17.00 10.22
CA ILE A 16 -9.63 -16.34 9.02
C ILE A 16 -9.20 -17.37 7.98
N SER A 17 -8.59 -18.47 8.37
CA SER A 17 -8.19 -19.54 7.44
C SER A 17 -9.38 -20.29 6.80
N ALA A 18 -10.54 -20.33 7.47
CA ALA A 18 -11.76 -20.97 6.95
C ALA A 18 -12.65 -19.98 6.15
N ILE A 19 -12.51 -18.67 6.35
CA ILE A 19 -13.27 -17.63 5.60
C ILE A 19 -12.68 -17.42 4.21
N PHE A 20 -11.41 -17.73 3.99
CA PHE A 20 -10.79 -17.66 2.66
C PHE A 20 -11.34 -18.69 1.66
N GLY A 21 -12.02 -19.74 2.11
CA GLY A 21 -12.55 -20.82 1.26
C GLY A 21 -14.00 -20.69 0.79
N LEU A 22 -14.80 -19.83 1.39
CA LEU A 22 -16.25 -19.79 1.08
C LEU A 22 -16.85 -18.40 1.37
N MET A 23 -16.73 -17.48 0.45
CA MET A 23 -17.75 -16.51 0.11
C MET A 23 -17.25 -15.70 -1.07
N MET A 24 -17.54 -16.15 -2.27
CA MET A 24 -17.73 -15.26 -3.43
C MET A 24 -18.94 -14.39 -3.11
N ILE A 25 -18.77 -13.38 -2.26
CA ILE A 25 -19.75 -12.30 -2.18
C ILE A 25 -19.57 -11.55 -3.48
N ALA A 26 -20.53 -11.73 -4.39
CA ALA A 26 -20.69 -10.87 -5.54
C ALA A 26 -20.77 -9.43 -4.99
N THR A 27 -19.66 -8.69 -5.03
CA THR A 27 -19.68 -7.29 -4.67
C THR A 27 -20.52 -6.60 -5.73
N ASN A 28 -21.54 -5.83 -5.34
CA ASN A 28 -22.32 -4.96 -6.23
C ASN A 28 -21.44 -3.96 -7.04
N GLN A 29 -20.13 -4.00 -6.85
CA GLN A 29 -19.17 -3.03 -7.35
C GLN A 29 -18.20 -3.61 -8.40
N GLY A 30 -18.32 -4.90 -8.77
CA GLY A 30 -17.51 -5.54 -9.80
C GLY A 30 -16.07 -5.89 -9.39
N TYR A 31 -15.59 -5.43 -8.23
CA TYR A 31 -14.28 -5.77 -7.65
C TYR A 31 -14.31 -5.75 -6.12
N ARG A 32 -13.31 -6.36 -5.47
CA ARG A 32 -13.20 -6.37 -3.99
C ARG A 32 -12.52 -5.09 -3.49
N GLU A 33 -13.23 -4.33 -2.68
CA GLU A 33 -12.74 -3.08 -2.11
C GLU A 33 -12.11 -3.26 -0.72
N PHE A 34 -11.10 -2.46 -0.43
CA PHE A 34 -10.43 -2.44 0.86
C PHE A 34 -11.36 -2.04 2.02
N GLY A 35 -12.32 -1.15 1.77
CA GLY A 35 -13.34 -0.79 2.77
C GLY A 35 -14.21 -1.97 3.18
N ASP A 36 -14.58 -2.85 2.24
CA ASP A 36 -15.33 -4.07 2.53
C ASP A 36 -14.49 -5.10 3.28
N TYR A 37 -13.23 -5.25 2.88
CA TYR A 37 -12.27 -6.09 3.58
C TYR A 37 -12.10 -5.65 5.04
N LEU A 38 -11.93 -4.36 5.30
CA LEU A 38 -11.83 -3.86 6.68
C LEU A 38 -13.13 -4.08 7.47
N ARG A 39 -14.31 -3.98 6.85
CA ARG A 39 -15.58 -4.31 7.52
C ARG A 39 -15.71 -5.79 7.89
N GLN A 40 -15.14 -6.68 7.09
CA GLN A 40 -15.08 -8.11 7.41
C GLN A 40 -14.11 -8.39 8.58
N VAL A 41 -12.95 -7.75 8.56
CA VAL A 41 -11.94 -7.89 9.64
C VAL A 41 -12.42 -7.22 10.94
N PHE A 42 -13.11 -6.09 10.85
CA PHE A 42 -13.57 -5.26 11.96
C PHE A 42 -15.09 -5.02 11.89
N PRO A 43 -15.93 -6.02 12.14
CA PRO A 43 -17.37 -5.92 11.92
C PRO A 43 -18.09 -4.96 12.87
N HIS A 44 -17.48 -4.58 14.01
CA HIS A 44 -18.14 -3.81 15.07
C HIS A 44 -17.84 -2.31 15.02
N TYR A 45 -16.88 -1.86 14.22
CA TYR A 45 -16.49 -0.45 14.13
C TYR A 45 -15.83 -0.11 12.80
N LYS A 46 -15.92 1.15 12.43
CA LYS A 46 -15.18 1.69 11.29
C LYS A 46 -13.72 1.83 11.66
N VAL A 47 -12.85 1.58 10.67
CA VAL A 47 -11.40 1.70 10.84
C VAL A 47 -10.84 2.68 9.81
N GLN A 48 -9.96 3.56 10.27
CA GLN A 48 -9.24 4.53 9.45
C GLN A 48 -7.73 4.35 9.58
N LYS A 49 -7.00 4.43 8.47
CA LYS A 49 -5.54 4.49 8.48
C LYS A 49 -5.06 5.88 8.90
N ILE A 50 -4.09 5.92 9.81
CA ILE A 50 -3.33 7.12 10.16
C ILE A 50 -1.92 6.94 9.65
N THR A 51 -1.54 7.71 8.64
CA THR A 51 -0.19 7.70 8.07
C THR A 51 0.82 8.26 9.05
N LEU A 52 1.93 7.53 9.22
CA LEU A 52 3.02 7.86 10.13
C LEU A 52 4.35 7.93 9.38
N ASN A 53 5.20 8.83 9.84
CA ASN A 53 6.61 8.90 9.48
C ASN A 53 7.44 8.58 10.73
N ALA A 54 7.94 7.35 10.83
CA ALA A 54 8.71 6.89 11.98
C ALA A 54 10.19 7.33 11.95
N GLY A 55 10.60 8.13 10.98
CA GLY A 55 11.97 8.64 10.86
C GLY A 55 12.98 7.64 10.31
N PHE A 56 12.53 6.48 9.83
CA PHE A 56 13.40 5.52 9.16
C PHE A 56 13.94 6.05 7.83
N THR A 57 14.99 5.43 7.32
CA THR A 57 15.58 5.73 6.01
C THR A 57 15.31 4.60 5.01
N CYS A 58 16.05 4.59 3.91
CA CYS A 58 15.97 3.58 2.87
C CYS A 58 17.38 3.21 2.41
N PRO A 59 17.73 1.91 2.30
CA PRO A 59 19.08 1.47 1.91
C PRO A 59 19.47 1.90 0.48
N ASN A 60 18.48 2.32 -0.32
CA ASN A 60 18.70 2.90 -1.64
C ASN A 60 19.00 4.42 -1.59
N ARG A 61 19.09 5.01 -0.41
CA ARG A 61 19.37 6.44 -0.20
C ARG A 61 20.61 6.70 0.66
N ASP A 62 20.93 5.82 1.60
CA ASP A 62 22.00 5.98 2.56
C ASP A 62 23.33 5.29 2.13
N GLY A 63 23.35 4.70 0.95
CA GLY A 63 24.53 4.12 0.34
C GLY A 63 24.71 2.62 0.56
N LEU A 64 23.86 1.96 1.36
CA LEU A 64 24.00 0.51 1.57
C LEU A 64 23.71 -0.28 0.28
N LYS A 65 22.69 0.11 -0.47
CA LYS A 65 22.34 -0.48 -1.78
C LYS A 65 22.43 0.50 -2.94
N GLY A 66 22.34 1.79 -2.67
CA GLY A 66 22.39 2.85 -3.66
C GLY A 66 22.28 4.23 -3.04
N TRP A 67 22.51 5.25 -3.86
CA TRP A 67 22.40 6.65 -3.47
C TRP A 67 21.21 7.32 -4.17
N GLY A 68 20.66 8.35 -3.54
CA GLY A 68 19.61 9.17 -4.13
C GLY A 68 18.19 8.58 -4.08
N GLY A 69 18.06 7.27 -3.93
CA GLY A 69 16.76 6.57 -3.93
C GLY A 69 16.25 6.23 -5.33
N CYS A 70 15.02 5.75 -5.40
CA CYS A 70 14.34 5.53 -6.68
C CYS A 70 14.12 6.86 -7.39
N THR A 71 14.22 6.88 -8.73
CA THR A 71 14.19 8.12 -9.54
C THR A 71 12.92 8.93 -9.37
N TYR A 72 11.78 8.29 -9.06
CA TYR A 72 10.47 8.89 -8.82
C TYR A 72 10.21 9.32 -7.37
N CYS A 73 11.09 8.95 -6.42
CA CYS A 73 10.75 8.97 -4.99
C CYS A 73 10.88 10.38 -4.37
N ASN A 74 9.74 10.90 -3.88
CA ASN A 74 9.68 12.05 -2.99
C ASN A 74 8.64 11.80 -1.89
N ASN A 75 9.12 11.52 -0.66
CA ASN A 75 8.23 11.20 0.47
C ASN A 75 7.34 12.35 0.94
N GLN A 76 7.62 13.59 0.53
CA GLN A 76 6.77 14.74 0.86
C GLN A 76 5.39 14.64 0.19
N THR A 77 5.27 13.88 -0.91
CA THR A 77 4.02 13.79 -1.68
C THR A 77 2.91 13.00 -1.01
N PHE A 78 3.23 12.12 -0.06
CA PHE A 78 2.24 11.27 0.62
C PHE A 78 2.32 11.30 2.14
N SER A 79 3.08 12.23 2.70
CA SER A 79 3.15 12.47 4.14
C SER A 79 2.24 13.66 4.49
N PRO A 80 1.14 13.45 5.24
CA PRO A 80 0.33 14.56 5.73
C PRO A 80 1.14 15.45 6.67
N ALA A 81 0.71 16.70 6.85
CA ALA A 81 1.45 17.70 7.62
C ALA A 81 1.75 17.32 9.08
N PHE A 82 0.97 16.41 9.66
CA PHE A 82 1.22 15.90 11.01
C PHE A 82 2.24 14.75 11.05
N ALA A 83 2.53 14.07 9.91
CA ALA A 83 3.44 12.93 9.83
C ALA A 83 4.88 13.39 9.58
N MET A 84 5.50 14.00 10.59
CA MET A 84 6.85 14.55 10.56
C MET A 84 7.84 13.67 11.33
N LYS A 85 9.03 13.44 10.75
CA LYS A 85 10.06 12.53 11.29
C LYS A 85 10.62 12.92 12.66
N ASP A 86 10.56 14.19 13.02
CA ASP A 86 11.01 14.78 14.28
C ASP A 86 9.97 14.73 15.40
N ARG A 87 8.78 14.20 15.11
CA ARG A 87 7.71 13.98 16.07
C ARG A 87 7.61 12.52 16.46
N SER A 88 7.26 12.25 17.73
CA SER A 88 6.98 10.89 18.19
C SER A 88 5.80 10.25 17.43
N VAL A 89 5.74 8.93 17.41
CA VAL A 89 4.62 8.18 16.81
C VAL A 89 3.30 8.55 17.51
N SER A 90 3.33 8.68 18.82
CA SER A 90 2.17 9.06 19.64
C SER A 90 1.63 10.47 19.32
N GLU A 91 2.52 11.45 19.08
CA GLU A 91 2.12 12.80 18.67
C GLU A 91 1.48 12.82 17.29
N GLN A 92 2.05 12.08 16.34
CA GLN A 92 1.50 11.95 14.99
C GLN A 92 0.12 11.27 15.01
N LEU A 93 -0.05 10.22 15.83
CA LEU A 93 -1.34 9.55 16.03
C LEU A 93 -2.37 10.50 16.65
N ARG A 94 -2.01 11.24 17.69
CA ARG A 94 -2.90 12.21 18.32
C ARG A 94 -3.48 13.20 17.31
N ASP A 95 -2.62 13.79 16.49
CA ASP A 95 -3.03 14.83 15.55
C ASP A 95 -3.79 14.24 14.35
N GLY A 96 -3.35 13.07 13.86
CA GLY A 96 -4.06 12.34 12.80
C GLY A 96 -5.46 11.89 13.26
N ILE A 97 -5.58 11.35 14.47
CA ILE A 97 -6.87 10.95 15.05
C ILE A 97 -7.77 12.16 15.25
N ALA A 98 -7.27 13.27 15.79
CA ALA A 98 -8.03 14.49 15.98
C ALA A 98 -8.60 15.05 14.66
N PHE A 99 -7.86 14.89 13.55
CA PHE A 99 -8.32 15.30 12.23
C PHE A 99 -9.56 14.48 11.77
N PHE A 100 -9.55 13.15 11.96
CA PHE A 100 -10.64 12.28 11.53
C PHE A 100 -11.80 12.20 12.53
N ALA A 101 -11.54 12.30 13.83
CA ALA A 101 -12.55 12.17 14.89
C ALA A 101 -13.65 13.23 14.81
N ARG A 102 -13.36 14.40 14.22
CA ARG A 102 -14.38 15.45 13.98
C ARG A 102 -15.58 14.96 13.20
N LYS A 103 -15.36 14.03 12.24
CA LYS A 103 -16.41 13.49 11.37
C LYS A 103 -16.99 12.16 11.90
N TYR A 104 -16.18 11.36 12.61
CA TYR A 104 -16.54 10.00 13.04
C TYR A 104 -16.00 9.71 14.45
N PRO A 105 -16.75 10.05 15.52
CA PRO A 105 -16.25 10.01 16.91
C PRO A 105 -15.99 8.60 17.46
N HIS A 106 -16.51 7.54 16.83
CA HIS A 106 -16.39 6.15 17.30
C HIS A 106 -15.52 5.27 16.38
N MET A 107 -14.61 5.88 15.63
CA MET A 107 -13.67 5.17 14.78
C MET A 107 -12.56 4.51 15.58
N LYS A 108 -12.05 3.39 15.07
CA LYS A 108 -10.76 2.80 15.45
C LYS A 108 -9.71 3.08 14.36
N TYR A 109 -8.45 2.90 14.67
CA TYR A 109 -7.39 3.34 13.78
C TYR A 109 -6.36 2.23 13.54
N LEU A 110 -5.81 2.21 12.32
CA LEU A 110 -4.63 1.44 11.96
C LEU A 110 -3.46 2.42 11.83
N ALA A 111 -2.41 2.19 12.59
CA ALA A 111 -1.17 2.95 12.49
C ALA A 111 -0.43 2.52 11.22
N TYR A 112 -0.36 3.39 10.23
CA TYR A 112 0.24 3.10 8.93
C TYR A 112 1.62 3.71 8.80
N PHE A 113 2.64 2.90 9.01
CA PHE A 113 4.04 3.23 8.78
C PHE A 113 4.31 3.25 7.28
N GLN A 114 4.27 4.44 6.67
CA GLN A 114 4.32 4.58 5.21
C GLN A 114 5.64 5.14 4.69
N ALA A 115 6.24 6.14 5.37
CA ALA A 115 7.41 6.84 4.86
C ALA A 115 8.65 5.95 4.82
N TYR A 116 9.33 5.89 3.66
CA TYR A 116 10.57 5.14 3.43
C TYR A 116 10.43 3.61 3.62
N THR A 117 11.37 2.99 4.39
CA THR A 117 11.46 1.54 4.57
C THR A 117 11.35 1.20 6.05
N ASN A 118 10.16 0.85 6.49
CA ASN A 118 9.83 0.77 7.92
C ASN A 118 10.27 -0.54 8.60
N THR A 119 11.02 -1.38 7.91
CA THR A 119 11.69 -2.58 8.45
C THR A 119 13.21 -2.50 8.30
N TYR A 120 13.73 -1.31 7.97
CA TYR A 120 15.15 -1.05 7.79
C TYR A 120 15.68 -0.15 8.89
N GLY A 121 16.54 -0.70 9.73
CA GLY A 121 17.12 -0.04 10.88
C GLY A 121 17.44 -1.03 12.00
N GLU A 122 17.76 -0.52 13.17
CA GLU A 122 17.98 -1.33 14.36
C GLU A 122 16.65 -1.94 14.83
N GLN A 123 16.60 -3.27 14.99
CA GLN A 123 15.34 -4.01 15.21
C GLN A 123 14.62 -3.61 16.50
N ALA A 124 15.35 -3.35 17.59
CA ALA A 124 14.74 -2.94 18.85
C ALA A 124 14.06 -1.56 18.72
N GLU A 125 14.65 -0.64 17.95
CA GLU A 125 14.06 0.65 17.68
C GLU A 125 12.80 0.54 16.79
N ILE A 126 12.83 -0.33 15.79
CA ILE A 126 11.66 -0.64 14.94
C ILE A 126 10.51 -1.14 15.81
N ILE A 127 10.77 -2.16 16.63
CA ILE A 127 9.78 -2.75 17.54
C ILE A 127 9.27 -1.72 18.53
N ARG A 128 10.13 -0.90 19.11
CA ARG A 128 9.75 0.17 20.04
C ARG A 128 8.73 1.12 19.41
N LYS A 129 8.92 1.53 18.14
CA LYS A 129 8.00 2.41 17.43
C LYS A 129 6.66 1.73 17.10
N TYR A 130 6.68 0.44 16.79
CA TYR A 130 5.43 -0.32 16.58
C TYR A 130 4.63 -0.46 17.88
N GLU A 131 5.29 -0.81 18.99
CA GLU A 131 4.64 -0.91 20.30
C GLU A 131 4.17 0.48 20.80
N GLU A 132 4.90 1.57 20.52
CA GLU A 132 4.45 2.93 20.80
C GLU A 132 3.11 3.23 20.11
N ALA A 133 2.98 2.85 18.83
CA ALA A 133 1.73 3.03 18.09
C ALA A 133 0.59 2.18 18.66
N LEU A 134 0.86 0.92 19.01
CA LEU A 134 -0.14 -0.02 19.52
C LEU A 134 -0.59 0.29 20.95
N ASN A 135 0.24 0.96 21.74
CA ASN A 135 -0.12 1.44 23.07
C ASN A 135 -1.02 2.70 23.03
N TYR A 136 -1.20 3.31 21.85
CA TYR A 136 -2.07 4.47 21.71
C TYR A 136 -3.54 4.05 21.71
N TYR A 137 -4.38 4.80 22.44
CA TYR A 137 -5.80 4.49 22.55
C TYR A 137 -6.48 4.49 21.18
N ASP A 138 -7.37 3.51 20.95
CA ASP A 138 -8.11 3.29 19.71
C ASP A 138 -7.29 2.79 18.50
N VAL A 139 -6.01 2.54 18.63
CA VAL A 139 -5.24 1.82 17.61
C VAL A 139 -5.46 0.31 17.75
N VAL A 140 -5.97 -0.32 16.69
CA VAL A 140 -6.35 -1.75 16.67
C VAL A 140 -5.43 -2.60 15.81
N GLY A 141 -4.39 -2.02 15.26
CA GLY A 141 -3.39 -2.73 14.46
C GLY A 141 -2.44 -1.80 13.72
N ILE A 142 -1.52 -2.40 13.01
CA ILE A 142 -0.49 -1.70 12.22
C ILE A 142 -0.48 -2.16 10.77
N ILE A 143 -0.08 -1.24 9.90
CA ILE A 143 0.25 -1.51 8.50
C ILE A 143 1.67 -1.02 8.26
N ILE A 144 2.50 -1.85 7.65
CA ILE A 144 3.94 -1.60 7.51
C ILE A 144 4.30 -1.54 6.03
N GLY A 145 4.47 -0.33 5.50
CA GLY A 145 5.02 -0.11 4.17
C GLY A 145 6.54 -0.31 4.17
N THR A 146 7.03 -1.20 3.33
CA THR A 146 8.46 -1.52 3.28
C THR A 146 8.92 -1.99 1.90
N ARG A 147 10.24 -2.16 1.77
CA ARG A 147 10.86 -2.79 0.59
C ARG A 147 10.87 -4.31 0.77
N PRO A 148 10.67 -5.09 -0.32
CA PRO A 148 10.70 -6.56 -0.25
C PRO A 148 12.06 -7.10 0.24
N ASP A 149 13.16 -6.47 -0.15
CA ASP A 149 14.52 -6.85 0.19
C ASP A 149 15.00 -6.39 1.59
N CYS A 150 14.08 -5.83 2.41
CA CYS A 150 14.38 -5.28 3.73
C CYS A 150 13.54 -5.89 4.86
N MET A 151 13.09 -7.13 4.72
CA MET A 151 12.35 -7.83 5.76
C MET A 151 13.22 -8.95 6.39
N PRO A 152 13.89 -8.71 7.54
CA PRO A 152 14.63 -9.76 8.24
C PRO A 152 13.70 -10.83 8.81
N ASP A 153 14.17 -12.09 8.87
CA ASP A 153 13.37 -13.21 9.40
C ASP A 153 13.03 -13.03 10.88
N SER A 154 13.93 -12.44 11.67
CA SER A 154 13.69 -12.14 13.08
C SER A 154 12.55 -11.13 13.28
N LEU A 155 12.50 -10.08 12.45
CA LEU A 155 11.39 -9.12 12.49
C LEU A 155 10.09 -9.74 11.97
N LEU A 156 10.16 -10.57 10.94
CA LEU A 156 9.00 -11.29 10.42
C LEU A 156 8.41 -12.25 11.47
N SER A 157 9.26 -12.93 12.25
CA SER A 157 8.83 -13.75 13.38
C SER A 157 8.11 -12.91 14.44
N TYR A 158 8.69 -11.76 14.83
CA TYR A 158 8.02 -10.82 15.74
C TYR A 158 6.64 -10.38 15.23
N LEU A 159 6.53 -10.02 13.94
CA LEU A 159 5.26 -9.59 13.34
C LEU A 159 4.22 -10.72 13.32
N LYS A 160 4.65 -11.96 13.11
CA LYS A 160 3.79 -13.12 13.24
C LYS A 160 3.22 -13.26 14.65
N ASP A 161 4.07 -13.19 15.68
CA ASP A 161 3.64 -13.26 17.08
C ASP A 161 2.75 -12.07 17.45
N LEU A 162 3.08 -10.87 16.96
CA LEU A 162 2.26 -9.67 17.14
C LEU A 162 0.86 -9.85 16.53
N SER A 163 0.75 -10.50 15.39
CA SER A 163 -0.52 -10.74 14.70
C SER A 163 -1.51 -11.62 15.49
N GLU A 164 -1.04 -12.29 16.53
CA GLU A 164 -1.90 -13.02 17.44
C GLU A 164 -2.73 -12.10 18.36
N ARG A 165 -2.28 -10.86 18.55
CA ARG A 165 -2.88 -9.87 19.45
C ARG A 165 -3.62 -8.76 18.71
N VAL A 166 -3.10 -8.32 17.57
CA VAL A 166 -3.59 -7.18 16.80
C VAL A 166 -3.56 -7.45 15.30
N PHE A 167 -4.24 -6.63 14.52
CA PHE A 167 -4.16 -6.70 13.08
C PHE A 167 -2.78 -6.21 12.59
N VAL A 168 -2.11 -7.02 11.77
CA VAL A 168 -0.84 -6.68 11.11
C VAL A 168 -0.96 -6.93 9.63
N LEU A 169 -0.64 -5.94 8.80
CA LEU A 169 -0.56 -6.04 7.35
C LEU A 169 0.83 -5.56 6.90
N VAL A 170 1.54 -6.39 6.15
CA VAL A 170 2.81 -6.01 5.53
C VAL A 170 2.55 -5.58 4.09
N GLU A 171 2.94 -4.34 3.73
CA GLU A 171 2.78 -3.79 2.40
C GLU A 171 4.15 -3.64 1.71
N TYR A 172 4.38 -4.41 0.65
CA TYR A 172 5.61 -4.34 -0.13
C TYR A 172 5.49 -3.38 -1.31
N GLY A 173 6.41 -2.43 -1.40
CA GLY A 173 6.61 -1.62 -2.60
C GLY A 173 7.29 -2.44 -3.68
N VAL A 174 6.51 -3.14 -4.48
CA VAL A 174 6.97 -3.91 -5.65
C VAL A 174 7.28 -2.98 -6.81
N GLU A 175 6.38 -2.06 -7.09
CA GLU A 175 6.36 -0.98 -8.08
C GLU A 175 6.25 -1.48 -9.54
N SER A 176 7.03 -2.50 -9.94
CA SER A 176 6.97 -3.19 -11.22
C SER A 176 7.33 -4.67 -11.08
N THR A 177 6.87 -5.52 -11.98
CA THR A 177 7.29 -6.92 -12.08
C THR A 177 8.30 -7.15 -13.20
N LEU A 178 8.86 -6.07 -13.78
CA LEU A 178 9.86 -6.11 -14.84
C LEU A 178 11.21 -5.62 -14.33
N ASP A 179 12.21 -6.48 -14.38
CA ASP A 179 13.56 -6.16 -13.90
C ASP A 179 14.19 -5.00 -14.68
N ALA A 180 13.90 -4.88 -15.98
CA ALA A 180 14.39 -3.76 -16.79
C ALA A 180 13.86 -2.43 -16.25
N THR A 181 12.55 -2.35 -15.93
CA THR A 181 11.92 -1.17 -15.32
C THR A 181 12.50 -0.90 -13.93
N LEU A 182 12.61 -1.93 -13.09
CA LEU A 182 13.16 -1.77 -11.73
C LEU A 182 14.59 -1.22 -11.76
N ARG A 183 15.44 -1.67 -12.69
CA ARG A 183 16.78 -1.12 -12.88
C ARG A 183 16.73 0.33 -13.37
N ARG A 184 15.90 0.64 -14.38
CA ARG A 184 15.77 1.99 -14.95
C ARG A 184 15.36 3.01 -13.88
N VAL A 185 14.42 2.65 -13.01
CA VAL A 185 13.98 3.55 -11.94
C VAL A 185 14.84 3.51 -10.68
N ASN A 186 16.02 2.90 -10.74
CA ASN A 186 16.93 2.74 -9.60
C ASN A 186 16.23 2.15 -8.36
N ARG A 187 15.44 1.07 -8.55
CA ARG A 187 14.69 0.47 -7.43
C ARG A 187 15.59 -0.25 -6.42
N GLY A 188 16.76 -0.77 -6.87
CA GLY A 188 17.76 -1.42 -6.03
C GLY A 188 17.38 -2.82 -5.53
N HIS A 189 16.33 -3.42 -6.07
CA HIS A 189 15.97 -4.84 -5.96
C HIS A 189 15.33 -5.31 -7.27
N LEU A 190 15.21 -6.61 -7.46
CA LEU A 190 14.61 -7.25 -8.64
C LEU A 190 13.23 -7.85 -8.30
N TRP A 191 12.54 -8.32 -9.33
CA TRP A 191 11.25 -9.01 -9.16
C TRP A 191 11.38 -10.28 -8.32
N SER A 192 12.49 -11.02 -8.46
CA SER A 192 12.79 -12.20 -7.64
C SER A 192 12.83 -11.91 -6.14
N ASP A 193 13.36 -10.75 -5.74
CA ASP A 193 13.37 -10.33 -4.34
C ASP A 193 11.95 -10.11 -3.81
N SER A 194 11.08 -9.54 -4.66
CA SER A 194 9.67 -9.32 -4.33
C SER A 194 8.93 -10.64 -4.15
N MET A 195 9.10 -11.59 -5.08
CA MET A 195 8.50 -12.93 -4.97
C MET A 195 8.95 -13.64 -3.69
N ALA A 196 10.26 -13.69 -3.43
CA ALA A 196 10.81 -14.34 -2.25
C ALA A 196 10.29 -13.73 -0.94
N ALA A 197 10.18 -12.40 -0.86
CA ALA A 197 9.63 -11.72 0.32
C ALA A 197 8.14 -12.04 0.54
N ILE A 198 7.34 -12.01 -0.52
CA ILE A 198 5.90 -12.32 -0.47
C ILE A 198 5.69 -13.77 -0.04
N GLU A 199 6.38 -14.74 -0.66
CA GLU A 199 6.26 -16.16 -0.32
C GLU A 199 6.71 -16.45 1.11
N ARG A 200 7.80 -15.83 1.56
CA ARG A 200 8.31 -15.98 2.92
C ARG A 200 7.32 -15.41 3.95
N THR A 201 6.74 -14.25 3.67
CA THR A 201 5.74 -13.64 4.54
C THR A 201 4.44 -14.44 4.57
N ALA A 202 4.02 -15.01 3.45
CA ALA A 202 2.81 -15.85 3.37
C ALA A 202 2.90 -17.08 4.29
N LYS A 203 4.09 -17.67 4.46
CA LYS A 203 4.31 -18.81 5.37
C LYS A 203 4.02 -18.46 6.84
N THR A 204 3.99 -17.19 7.21
CA THR A 204 3.62 -16.75 8.57
C THR A 204 2.11 -16.58 8.76
N GLY A 205 1.33 -16.60 7.68
CA GLY A 205 -0.11 -16.34 7.70
C GLY A 205 -0.47 -14.84 7.79
N LEU A 206 0.49 -13.93 7.72
CA LEU A 206 0.25 -12.49 7.69
C LEU A 206 -0.41 -12.08 6.36
N PRO A 207 -1.41 -11.21 6.36
CA PRO A 207 -1.90 -10.59 5.13
C PRO A 207 -0.81 -9.72 4.48
N ILE A 208 -0.76 -9.76 3.14
CA ILE A 208 0.27 -9.12 2.34
C ILE A 208 -0.37 -8.13 1.38
N GLY A 209 0.07 -6.88 1.45
CA GLY A 209 -0.23 -5.86 0.45
C GLY A 209 0.93 -5.66 -0.51
N VAL A 210 0.62 -5.26 -1.74
CA VAL A 210 1.64 -4.83 -2.70
C VAL A 210 1.26 -3.51 -3.34
N HIS A 211 2.28 -2.74 -3.74
CA HIS A 211 2.12 -1.49 -4.48
C HIS A 211 2.69 -1.67 -5.88
N LEU A 212 1.98 -1.16 -6.89
CA LEU A 212 2.44 -1.04 -8.27
C LEU A 212 2.27 0.39 -8.77
N ILE A 213 3.23 0.85 -9.57
CA ILE A 213 3.13 2.11 -10.31
C ILE A 213 2.88 1.76 -11.78
N LEU A 214 1.72 2.12 -12.29
CA LEU A 214 1.34 1.87 -13.68
C LEU A 214 1.82 3.01 -14.59
N GLY A 215 2.48 2.65 -15.68
CA GLY A 215 3.02 3.60 -16.66
C GLY A 215 4.45 4.04 -16.37
N LEU A 216 5.25 3.25 -15.65
CA LEU A 216 6.68 3.50 -15.51
C LEU A 216 7.37 3.53 -16.87
N PRO A 217 8.42 4.35 -17.05
CA PRO A 217 9.08 4.50 -18.35
C PRO A 217 9.57 3.16 -18.90
N GLY A 218 9.26 2.90 -20.17
CA GLY A 218 9.63 1.67 -20.86
C GLY A 218 8.62 0.54 -20.76
N GLU A 219 7.51 0.72 -20.02
CA GLU A 219 6.43 -0.26 -19.94
C GLU A 219 5.34 0.01 -20.99
N SER A 220 5.05 -0.98 -21.82
CA SER A 220 3.88 -0.96 -22.69
C SER A 220 2.59 -1.24 -21.89
N ARG A 221 1.42 -0.95 -22.51
CA ARG A 221 0.13 -1.33 -21.95
C ARG A 221 0.06 -2.83 -21.61
N GLU A 222 0.56 -3.68 -22.50
CA GLU A 222 0.55 -5.14 -22.27
C GLU A 222 1.49 -5.55 -21.14
N ASP A 223 2.62 -4.87 -20.94
CA ASP A 223 3.50 -5.09 -19.79
C ASP A 223 2.78 -4.78 -18.49
N ILE A 224 2.05 -3.66 -18.45
CA ILE A 224 1.25 -3.26 -17.29
C ILE A 224 0.17 -4.32 -16.98
N LEU A 225 -0.55 -4.79 -18.00
CA LEU A 225 -1.59 -5.80 -17.81
C LEU A 225 -1.00 -7.15 -17.33
N ARG A 226 0.21 -7.52 -17.78
CA ARG A 226 0.92 -8.70 -17.27
C ARG A 226 1.32 -8.60 -15.79
N HIS A 227 1.39 -7.39 -15.22
CA HIS A 227 1.57 -7.28 -13.76
C HIS A 227 0.38 -7.89 -13.01
N ALA A 228 -0.87 -7.75 -13.52
CA ALA A 228 -2.03 -8.39 -12.90
C ALA A 228 -1.89 -9.90 -12.84
N ASP A 229 -1.44 -10.53 -13.94
CA ASP A 229 -1.23 -11.98 -14.02
C ASP A 229 -0.14 -12.43 -13.03
N LYS A 230 1.00 -11.74 -13.00
CA LYS A 230 2.13 -12.06 -12.10
C LYS A 230 1.80 -11.88 -10.62
N ILE A 231 1.07 -10.81 -10.26
CA ILE A 231 0.62 -10.59 -8.88
C ILE A 231 -0.44 -11.61 -8.48
N SER A 232 -1.31 -11.99 -9.39
CA SER A 232 -2.36 -13.00 -9.16
C SER A 232 -1.79 -14.40 -8.87
N ALA A 233 -0.59 -14.71 -9.35
CA ALA A 233 0.10 -15.96 -9.07
C ALA A 233 0.70 -16.03 -7.66
N LEU A 234 0.76 -14.91 -6.92
CA LEU A 234 1.37 -14.83 -5.60
C LEU A 234 0.29 -14.76 -4.49
N PRO A 235 0.62 -15.14 -3.25
CA PRO A 235 -0.29 -15.10 -2.11
C PRO A 235 -0.49 -13.67 -1.59
N VAL A 236 -0.92 -12.76 -2.45
CA VAL A 236 -1.20 -11.35 -2.15
C VAL A 236 -2.64 -11.20 -1.67
N THR A 237 -2.84 -10.41 -0.62
CA THR A 237 -4.16 -10.08 -0.03
C THR A 237 -4.70 -8.76 -0.55
N THR A 238 -3.86 -7.72 -0.60
CA THR A 238 -4.29 -6.37 -1.02
C THR A 238 -3.35 -5.79 -2.07
N LEU A 239 -3.90 -4.97 -2.96
CA LEU A 239 -3.17 -4.30 -4.03
C LEU A 239 -3.49 -2.81 -4.06
N LYS A 240 -2.45 -1.98 -4.14
CA LYS A 240 -2.53 -0.56 -4.42
C LYS A 240 -1.98 -0.28 -5.81
N LEU A 241 -2.78 0.38 -6.63
CA LEU A 241 -2.32 0.94 -7.89
C LEU A 241 -2.02 2.42 -7.73
N HIS A 242 -0.96 2.86 -8.37
CA HIS A 242 -0.58 4.25 -8.50
C HIS A 242 -0.34 4.53 -9.98
N GLN A 243 -0.88 5.64 -10.48
CA GLN A 243 -0.42 6.13 -11.79
C GLN A 243 1.01 6.68 -11.64
N LEU A 244 1.79 6.62 -12.70
CA LEU A 244 3.06 7.34 -12.75
C LEU A 244 2.82 8.84 -12.50
N GLN A 245 3.59 9.42 -11.60
CA GLN A 245 3.63 10.86 -11.35
C GLN A 245 5.05 11.39 -11.48
N ILE A 246 5.23 12.46 -12.22
CA ILE A 246 6.48 13.22 -12.24
C ILE A 246 6.40 14.28 -11.14
N ILE A 247 7.27 14.16 -10.17
CA ILE A 247 7.28 14.99 -8.97
C ILE A 247 8.50 15.90 -8.99
N ARG A 248 8.28 17.18 -8.76
CA ARG A 248 9.34 18.20 -8.67
C ARG A 248 10.44 17.79 -7.70
N GLY A 249 11.68 18.02 -8.08
CA GLY A 249 12.85 17.72 -7.26
C GLY A 249 13.30 16.25 -7.26
N THR A 250 12.67 15.37 -8.05
CA THR A 250 13.11 14.00 -8.27
C THR A 250 14.07 13.88 -9.45
N ALA A 251 14.86 12.80 -9.48
CA ALA A 251 15.71 12.49 -10.64
C ALA A 251 14.87 12.27 -11.90
N MET A 252 13.71 11.62 -11.75
CA MET A 252 12.78 11.39 -12.86
C MET A 252 12.21 12.71 -13.44
N ALA A 253 12.05 13.77 -12.63
CA ALA A 253 11.63 15.06 -13.13
C ALA A 253 12.70 15.73 -14.00
N LYS A 254 13.99 15.51 -13.71
CA LYS A 254 15.11 15.96 -14.56
C LYS A 254 15.13 15.17 -15.87
N GLU A 255 15.06 13.84 -15.80
CA GLU A 255 14.99 12.96 -16.97
C GLU A 255 13.81 13.34 -17.88
N TYR A 256 12.64 13.60 -17.31
CA TYR A 256 11.47 14.05 -18.07
C TYR A 256 11.69 15.40 -18.77
N ALA A 257 12.36 16.34 -18.12
CA ALA A 257 12.67 17.63 -18.74
C ALA A 257 13.67 17.53 -19.90
N GLU A 258 14.59 16.57 -19.84
CA GLU A 258 15.60 16.31 -20.86
C GLU A 258 15.07 15.46 -22.04
N SER A 259 14.21 14.47 -21.74
CA SER A 259 13.68 13.51 -22.73
C SER A 259 12.19 13.23 -22.49
N PRO A 260 11.28 14.18 -22.75
CA PRO A 260 9.85 13.99 -22.53
C PRO A 260 9.23 12.84 -23.32
N SER A 261 9.78 12.52 -24.49
CA SER A 261 9.32 11.42 -25.36
C SER A 261 9.49 10.02 -24.78
N ASP A 262 10.32 9.87 -23.75
CA ASP A 262 10.56 8.59 -23.06
C ASP A 262 9.44 8.24 -22.08
N PHE A 263 8.50 9.16 -21.87
CA PHE A 263 7.41 9.04 -20.91
C PHE A 263 6.05 9.02 -21.62
N HIS A 264 5.26 8.03 -21.32
CA HIS A 264 3.88 7.96 -21.76
C HIS A 264 2.95 8.27 -20.59
N PHE A 265 2.10 9.30 -20.74
CA PHE A 265 1.07 9.63 -19.76
C PHE A 265 -0.30 9.32 -20.35
N TYR A 266 -1.03 8.48 -19.65
CA TYR A 266 -2.42 8.21 -19.95
C TYR A 266 -3.27 9.46 -19.62
N SER A 267 -4.26 9.76 -20.44
CA SER A 267 -5.37 10.62 -20.04
C SER A 267 -6.17 9.95 -18.90
N GLU A 268 -7.06 10.68 -18.27
CA GLU A 268 -7.93 10.11 -17.22
C GLU A 268 -8.74 8.91 -17.74
N GLU A 269 -9.33 9.05 -18.93
CA GLU A 269 -10.13 8.00 -19.55
C GLU A 269 -9.31 6.77 -19.93
N GLU A 270 -8.16 6.97 -20.56
CA GLU A 270 -7.27 5.87 -20.91
C GLU A 270 -6.76 5.12 -19.67
N TYR A 271 -6.51 5.84 -18.56
CA TYR A 271 -6.08 5.21 -17.32
C TYR A 271 -7.24 4.47 -16.62
N ILE A 272 -8.46 4.99 -16.70
CA ILE A 272 -9.66 4.26 -16.27
C ILE A 272 -9.76 2.95 -17.05
N ASP A 273 -9.69 2.99 -18.37
CA ASP A 273 -9.77 1.80 -19.23
C ASP A 273 -8.65 0.80 -18.94
N LEU A 274 -7.42 1.29 -18.69
CA LEU A 274 -6.31 0.46 -18.23
C LEU A 274 -6.61 -0.24 -16.90
N CYS A 275 -7.17 0.48 -15.93
CA CYS A 275 -7.56 -0.08 -14.64
C CYS A 275 -8.67 -1.13 -14.77
N LEU A 276 -9.64 -0.94 -15.66
CA LEU A 276 -10.71 -1.91 -15.91
C LEU A 276 -10.15 -3.21 -16.50
N ASP A 277 -9.30 -3.13 -17.52
CA ASP A 277 -8.65 -4.30 -18.11
C ASP A 277 -7.76 -5.02 -17.10
N PHE A 278 -7.08 -4.26 -16.22
CA PHE A 278 -6.27 -4.80 -15.14
C PHE A 278 -7.14 -5.57 -14.12
N ILE A 279 -8.29 -5.01 -13.74
CA ILE A 279 -9.26 -5.66 -12.82
C ILE A 279 -9.74 -6.99 -13.39
N GLU A 280 -10.06 -7.06 -14.69
CA GLU A 280 -10.55 -8.30 -15.31
C GLU A 280 -9.51 -9.42 -15.34
N ARG A 281 -8.21 -9.11 -15.34
CA ARG A 281 -7.11 -10.08 -15.24
C ARG A 281 -6.73 -10.46 -13.80
N LEU A 282 -7.10 -9.62 -12.83
CA LEU A 282 -6.67 -9.78 -11.44
C LEU A 282 -7.45 -10.91 -10.75
N ARG A 283 -6.76 -11.78 -10.02
CA ARG A 283 -7.39 -12.87 -9.23
C ARG A 283 -8.54 -12.34 -8.37
N PRO A 284 -9.72 -13.01 -8.33
CA PRO A 284 -10.94 -12.46 -7.73
C PRO A 284 -10.87 -12.18 -6.22
N ASP A 285 -9.96 -12.80 -5.49
CA ASP A 285 -9.83 -12.65 -4.03
C ASP A 285 -8.89 -11.51 -3.61
N ILE A 286 -8.12 -10.94 -4.53
CA ILE A 286 -7.25 -9.79 -4.23
C ILE A 286 -8.10 -8.54 -4.01
N VAL A 287 -7.84 -7.86 -2.92
CA VAL A 287 -8.55 -6.65 -2.50
C VAL A 287 -7.86 -5.40 -3.07
N LEU A 288 -8.57 -4.60 -3.84
CA LEU A 288 -8.06 -3.33 -4.36
C LEU A 288 -8.25 -2.20 -3.34
N GLU A 289 -7.16 -1.55 -2.97
CA GLU A 289 -7.18 -0.49 -1.97
C GLU A 289 -7.38 0.89 -2.60
N ARG A 290 -6.73 1.15 -3.72
CA ARG A 290 -6.86 2.40 -4.50
C ARG A 290 -6.31 2.23 -5.90
N PHE A 291 -6.66 3.17 -6.78
CA PHE A 291 -6.25 3.20 -8.19
C PHE A 291 -5.26 4.30 -8.51
N VAL A 292 -5.26 5.39 -7.75
CA VAL A 292 -4.44 6.57 -8.01
C VAL A 292 -3.75 7.08 -6.75
N SER A 293 -2.62 7.72 -6.91
CA SER A 293 -1.94 8.49 -5.86
C SER A 293 -2.28 9.97 -6.01
N GLN A 294 -2.31 10.69 -4.90
CA GLN A 294 -2.45 12.14 -4.86
C GLN A 294 -1.17 12.77 -4.34
N SER A 295 -0.71 13.80 -5.03
CA SER A 295 0.44 14.61 -4.62
C SER A 295 0.01 16.07 -4.53
N PRO A 296 0.65 16.87 -3.66
CA PRO A 296 0.42 18.31 -3.62
C PRO A 296 0.60 18.94 -5.00
N ALA A 297 -0.31 19.86 -5.38
CA ALA A 297 -0.35 20.43 -6.71
C ALA A 297 0.94 21.18 -7.08
N GLU A 298 1.60 21.78 -6.09
CA GLU A 298 2.86 22.51 -6.25
C GLU A 298 4.05 21.58 -6.55
N LEU A 299 3.96 20.31 -6.18
CA LEU A 299 4.98 19.30 -6.45
C LEU A 299 4.70 18.48 -7.71
N LEU A 300 3.45 18.36 -8.13
CA LEU A 300 3.06 17.53 -9.27
C LEU A 300 3.34 18.24 -10.60
N LEU A 301 4.19 17.65 -11.43
CA LEU A 301 4.46 18.12 -12.79
C LEU A 301 3.56 17.43 -13.81
N MET A 302 3.41 16.10 -13.74
CA MET A 302 2.61 15.29 -14.65
C MET A 302 2.07 14.02 -13.93
N PRO A 303 0.92 13.45 -14.35
CA PRO A 303 -0.14 14.08 -15.13
C PRO A 303 -0.97 15.05 -14.27
N LYS A 304 -1.63 16.02 -14.89
CA LYS A 304 -2.46 17.02 -14.19
C LYS A 304 -3.95 16.73 -14.41
N TRP A 305 -4.46 15.64 -13.90
CA TRP A 305 -5.89 15.32 -14.06
C TRP A 305 -6.82 16.16 -13.16
N GLY A 306 -6.33 16.66 -12.03
CA GLY A 306 -7.15 17.44 -11.11
C GLY A 306 -8.11 16.62 -10.22
N LEU A 307 -8.23 15.31 -10.44
CA LEU A 307 -9.14 14.43 -9.72
C LEU A 307 -8.58 13.99 -8.37
N LYS A 308 -9.43 13.97 -7.36
CA LYS A 308 -9.15 13.33 -6.08
C LYS A 308 -9.38 11.82 -6.17
N ASN A 309 -8.73 11.06 -5.28
CA ASN A 309 -8.84 9.60 -5.26
C ASN A 309 -10.29 9.10 -5.18
N HIS A 310 -11.16 9.75 -4.39
CA HIS A 310 -12.56 9.35 -4.28
C HIS A 310 -13.37 9.66 -5.54
N GLU A 311 -13.05 10.75 -6.24
CA GLU A 311 -13.68 11.12 -7.52
C GLU A 311 -13.29 10.11 -8.61
N PHE A 312 -11.99 9.77 -8.68
CA PHE A 312 -11.51 8.73 -9.59
C PHE A 312 -12.14 7.36 -9.31
N THR A 313 -12.23 6.96 -8.04
CA THR A 313 -12.89 5.71 -7.65
C THR A 313 -14.38 5.70 -8.05
N HIS A 314 -15.06 6.85 -7.96
CA HIS A 314 -16.45 6.97 -8.42
C HIS A 314 -16.58 6.76 -9.93
N LEU A 315 -15.65 7.32 -10.72
CA LEU A 315 -15.63 7.10 -12.19
C LEU A 315 -15.37 5.63 -12.53
N ILE A 316 -14.42 4.97 -11.87
CA ILE A 316 -14.18 3.52 -12.04
C ILE A 316 -15.45 2.72 -11.76
N ARG A 317 -16.13 2.96 -10.64
CA ARG A 317 -17.37 2.24 -10.29
C ARG A 317 -18.47 2.44 -11.33
N ARG A 318 -18.64 3.66 -11.83
CA ARG A 318 -19.60 3.96 -12.90
C ARG A 318 -19.26 3.18 -14.16
N ARG A 319 -18.01 3.20 -14.62
CA ARG A 319 -17.59 2.45 -15.83
C ARG A 319 -17.72 0.94 -15.66
N ILE A 320 -17.45 0.40 -14.47
CA ILE A 320 -17.67 -1.01 -14.14
C ILE A 320 -19.14 -1.39 -14.36
N GLN A 321 -20.07 -0.57 -13.87
CA GLN A 321 -21.50 -0.80 -14.06
C GLN A 321 -21.94 -0.68 -15.53
N GLU A 322 -21.47 0.37 -16.22
CA GLU A 322 -21.79 0.61 -17.63
C GLU A 322 -21.32 -0.52 -18.56
N ARG A 323 -20.19 -1.16 -18.24
CA ARG A 323 -19.55 -2.20 -19.08
C ARG A 323 -19.65 -3.61 -18.51
N ASP A 324 -20.37 -3.82 -17.42
CA ASP A 324 -20.47 -5.10 -16.69
C ASP A 324 -19.09 -5.72 -16.39
N ILE A 325 -18.11 -4.91 -15.97
CA ILE A 325 -16.76 -5.37 -15.65
C ILE A 325 -16.80 -6.21 -14.37
N ARG A 326 -16.04 -7.32 -14.36
CA ARG A 326 -15.92 -8.19 -13.18
C ARG A 326 -14.47 -8.60 -12.96
N GLN A 327 -14.01 -8.41 -11.75
CA GLN A 327 -12.68 -8.85 -11.35
C GLN A 327 -12.49 -10.35 -11.62
N GLY A 328 -11.40 -10.68 -12.30
CA GLY A 328 -11.05 -12.05 -12.62
C GLY A 328 -11.79 -12.66 -13.81
N ARG A 329 -12.55 -11.89 -14.59
CA ARG A 329 -13.19 -12.41 -15.83
C ARG A 329 -12.20 -13.06 -16.78
N HIS A 330 -10.96 -12.54 -16.84
CA HIS A 330 -9.89 -13.03 -17.70
C HIS A 330 -8.73 -13.70 -16.94
N TRP A 331 -8.90 -13.90 -15.62
CA TRP A 331 -7.93 -14.64 -14.84
C TRP A 331 -7.94 -16.12 -15.20
N LYS A 332 -6.77 -16.70 -15.45
CA LYS A 332 -6.66 -18.07 -15.99
C LYS A 332 -6.40 -19.17 -14.95
N GLY A 333 -6.42 -18.82 -13.62
CA GLY A 333 -6.20 -19.80 -12.56
C GLY A 333 -4.73 -20.10 -12.29
#